data_7e47277ec9bb422226429d6bb652a0be
#
_entry.id   7e47277ec9bb422226429d6bb652a0be
#
_cell.length_a   1.000
_cell.length_b   1.000
_cell.length_c   1.000
_cell.angle_alpha   90.00
_cell.angle_beta   90.00
_cell.angle_gamma   90.00
#
_symmetry.space_group_name_H-M   'P 1'
#
loop_
_entity.id
_entity.type
_entity.pdbx_description
1 polymer ?
#
loop_
_entity_poly.entity_id
_entity_poly.type
_entity_poly.pdbx_seq_one_letter_code
_entity_poly.pdbx_strand_id
1 'polypeptide(L)'
;MPIVSGLYRFPVKGLSPQSMSSVTVAAGQPFPMDRIFALARPDTSINSKNPIWAKKSKFVMLMADQQLAEVQTEVDLDTLEMTIKKNNELLLKLDLANQSGQMALESFIQNLIPSLNQNPNLVQSLDGHFMDKPGNLISLINLETIRMIEKKWDAKINPLRFRANIYIDNAEPWSEFNWVGKDISVGGAVFYVDSRNSRCGATNVNPENGKRDLNIPGSLRRTFGHKDLGVYLVAKSNACVSIGDYVNIPDTPTIVIAQSSFQEPSLNSFICQGCYFIYDEKVGCAFSGIKPGTKFGEIQKSWLCPDCGANKLSFEKFHLN
;
A
#
# COMPACT_ATOMS: atom_id res chain seq x y z
N MET A 1 -21.30 17.06 3.74
CA MET A 1 -20.92 15.79 4.39
C MET A 1 -20.05 15.00 3.43
N PRO A 2 -19.00 14.33 3.90
CA PRO A 2 -18.19 13.47 3.06
C PRO A 2 -19.00 12.28 2.53
N ILE A 3 -18.71 11.85 1.30
CA ILE A 3 -19.38 10.73 0.64
C ILE A 3 -18.36 9.73 0.07
N VAL A 4 -18.74 8.47 -0.02
CA VAL A 4 -17.96 7.44 -0.72
C VAL A 4 -18.05 7.70 -2.23
N SER A 5 -16.92 7.99 -2.86
CA SER A 5 -16.84 8.26 -4.30
C SER A 5 -16.18 7.12 -5.10
N GLY A 6 -15.54 6.16 -4.42
CA GLY A 6 -14.96 5.00 -5.06
C GLY A 6 -14.66 3.87 -4.09
N LEU A 7 -14.89 2.65 -4.55
CA LEU A 7 -14.56 1.41 -3.85
C LEU A 7 -13.70 0.54 -4.75
N TYR A 8 -12.58 0.07 -4.21
CA TYR A 8 -11.64 -0.74 -4.97
C TYR A 8 -11.08 -1.88 -4.14
N ARG A 9 -10.89 -3.03 -4.78
CA ARG A 9 -10.09 -4.14 -4.27
C ARG A 9 -8.95 -4.44 -5.24
N PHE A 10 -7.93 -5.10 -4.75
CA PHE A 10 -6.73 -5.49 -5.51
C PHE A 10 -6.50 -6.98 -5.31
N PRO A 11 -7.16 -7.88 -6.04
CA PRO A 11 -7.13 -9.31 -5.76
C PRO A 11 -5.73 -9.89 -5.68
N VAL A 12 -4.82 -9.41 -6.52
CA VAL A 12 -3.40 -9.81 -6.51
C VAL A 12 -2.51 -8.65 -6.07
N LYS A 13 -1.64 -8.90 -5.08
CA LYS A 13 -0.67 -7.91 -4.60
C LYS A 13 0.18 -7.38 -5.77
N GLY A 14 0.22 -6.05 -5.91
CA GLY A 14 1.02 -5.37 -6.95
C GLY A 14 0.31 -5.19 -8.30
N LEU A 15 -0.74 -5.94 -8.61
CA LEU A 15 -1.49 -5.85 -9.88
C LEU A 15 -2.67 -4.87 -9.81
N SER A 16 -3.50 -4.83 -10.86
CA SER A 16 -4.52 -3.81 -11.08
C SER A 16 -5.63 -3.77 -10.02
N PRO A 17 -6.25 -2.60 -9.80
CA PRO A 17 -7.47 -2.48 -9.01
C PRO A 17 -8.68 -3.04 -9.77
N GLN A 18 -9.69 -3.48 -9.01
CA GLN A 18 -11.05 -3.71 -9.49
C GLN A 18 -12.01 -2.77 -8.79
N SER A 19 -12.77 -1.98 -9.55
CA SER A 19 -13.80 -1.09 -9.03
C SER A 19 -15.02 -1.89 -8.61
N MET A 20 -15.74 -1.38 -7.61
CA MET A 20 -16.96 -1.98 -7.07
C MET A 20 -17.99 -0.88 -6.84
N SER A 21 -19.29 -1.20 -7.02
CA SER A 21 -20.38 -0.29 -6.64
C SER A 21 -20.70 -0.38 -5.15
N SER A 22 -20.53 -1.56 -4.57
CA SER A 22 -20.77 -1.83 -3.16
C SER A 22 -19.91 -2.99 -2.66
N VAL A 23 -19.78 -3.09 -1.33
CA VAL A 23 -19.05 -4.17 -0.64
C VAL A 23 -19.68 -4.43 0.72
N THR A 24 -19.86 -5.70 1.08
CA THR A 24 -20.24 -6.08 2.45
C THR A 24 -18.98 -6.33 3.26
N VAL A 25 -18.72 -5.48 4.25
CA VAL A 25 -17.63 -5.66 5.21
C VAL A 25 -18.10 -6.46 6.43
N ALA A 26 -17.18 -7.12 7.11
CA ALA A 26 -17.46 -7.87 8.32
C ALA A 26 -16.52 -7.43 9.46
N ALA A 27 -17.06 -7.41 10.68
CA ALA A 27 -16.32 -6.98 11.87
C ALA A 27 -15.03 -7.78 12.06
N GLY A 28 -13.91 -7.06 12.22
CA GLY A 28 -12.60 -7.65 12.41
C GLY A 28 -12.02 -8.35 11.17
N GLN A 29 -12.72 -8.36 10.03
CA GLN A 29 -12.25 -8.99 8.80
C GLN A 29 -11.55 -7.98 7.87
N PRO A 30 -10.65 -8.44 6.98
CA PRO A 30 -10.07 -7.60 5.95
C PRO A 30 -11.12 -7.14 4.93
N PHE A 31 -10.75 -6.19 4.07
CA PHE A 31 -11.61 -5.83 2.94
C PHE A 31 -11.79 -7.04 2.02
N PRO A 32 -13.04 -7.40 1.67
CA PRO A 32 -13.34 -8.66 0.98
C PRO A 32 -12.58 -8.85 -0.32
N MET A 33 -11.91 -10.01 -0.42
CA MET A 33 -11.13 -10.44 -1.59
C MET A 33 -9.98 -9.50 -1.98
N ASP A 34 -9.54 -8.63 -1.06
CA ASP A 34 -8.44 -7.70 -1.28
C ASP A 34 -7.09 -8.37 -0.96
N ARG A 35 -6.14 -8.38 -1.92
CA ARG A 35 -4.80 -8.99 -1.82
C ARG A 35 -4.83 -10.44 -1.29
N ILE A 36 -5.79 -11.21 -1.73
CA ILE A 36 -5.86 -12.64 -1.38
C ILE A 36 -4.79 -13.46 -2.09
N PHE A 37 -4.26 -12.94 -3.20
CA PHE A 37 -3.13 -13.53 -3.92
C PHE A 37 -1.90 -12.63 -3.83
N ALA A 38 -0.73 -13.26 -3.79
CA ALA A 38 0.56 -12.59 -3.93
C ALA A 38 1.57 -13.49 -4.66
N LEU A 39 2.55 -12.89 -5.29
CA LEU A 39 3.65 -13.58 -5.97
C LEU A 39 4.88 -13.52 -5.06
N ALA A 40 5.19 -14.62 -4.38
CA ALA A 40 6.37 -14.73 -3.52
C ALA A 40 7.64 -14.75 -4.39
N ARG A 41 8.67 -14.02 -3.99
CA ARG A 41 9.96 -14.02 -4.71
C ARG A 41 10.62 -15.39 -4.60
N PRO A 42 11.36 -15.83 -5.63
CA PRO A 42 11.95 -17.17 -5.70
C PRO A 42 12.89 -17.51 -4.53
N ASP A 43 13.59 -16.51 -4.02
CA ASP A 43 14.57 -16.62 -2.92
C ASP A 43 13.95 -16.56 -1.52
N THR A 44 12.62 -16.66 -1.41
CA THR A 44 11.90 -16.54 -0.14
C THR A 44 11.21 -17.84 0.27
N SER A 45 11.31 -18.17 1.55
CA SER A 45 10.62 -19.33 2.16
C SER A 45 9.20 -18.94 2.61
N ILE A 46 8.29 -18.72 1.68
CA ILE A 46 6.87 -18.55 1.97
C ILE A 46 6.17 -19.90 1.85
N ASN A 47 5.47 -20.32 2.89
CA ASN A 47 4.68 -21.54 2.85
C ASN A 47 3.43 -21.31 1.99
N SER A 48 3.37 -21.90 0.80
CA SER A 48 2.25 -21.73 -0.12
C SER A 48 0.94 -22.37 0.36
N LYS A 49 1.01 -23.38 1.24
CA LYS A 49 -0.17 -24.09 1.77
C LYS A 49 -0.82 -23.39 2.96
N ASN A 50 -0.05 -22.62 3.72
CA ASN A 50 -0.54 -21.84 4.85
C ASN A 50 0.32 -20.58 5.00
N PRO A 51 0.14 -19.59 4.12
CA PRO A 51 0.93 -18.36 4.18
C PRO A 51 0.51 -17.53 5.38
N ILE A 52 1.49 -17.16 6.19
CA ILE A 52 1.34 -16.16 7.24
C ILE A 52 1.78 -14.79 6.70
N TRP A 53 1.36 -13.73 7.37
CA TRP A 53 1.81 -12.39 7.01
C TRP A 53 3.35 -12.32 6.93
N ALA A 54 3.84 -11.73 5.85
CA ALA A 54 5.25 -11.51 5.63
C ALA A 54 5.51 -10.11 5.09
N LYS A 55 6.74 -9.61 5.28
CA LYS A 55 7.15 -8.30 4.77
C LYS A 55 6.95 -8.22 3.26
N LYS A 56 6.52 -7.05 2.77
CA LYS A 56 6.32 -6.80 1.34
C LYS A 56 7.53 -7.12 0.46
N SER A 57 8.77 -6.99 0.99
CA SER A 57 10.02 -7.34 0.28
C SER A 57 10.13 -8.82 -0.09
N LYS A 58 9.33 -9.69 0.54
CA LYS A 58 9.26 -11.12 0.19
C LYS A 58 8.41 -11.39 -1.06
N PHE A 59 7.72 -10.39 -1.56
CA PHE A 59 6.81 -10.50 -2.69
C PHE A 59 7.25 -9.62 -3.86
N VAL A 60 6.82 -9.99 -5.05
CA VAL A 60 6.83 -9.10 -6.21
C VAL A 60 5.86 -7.96 -5.95
N MET A 61 6.31 -6.72 -6.08
CA MET A 61 5.55 -5.54 -5.65
C MET A 61 5.93 -4.29 -6.44
N LEU A 62 4.98 -3.39 -6.65
CA LEU A 62 5.16 -2.16 -7.44
C LEU A 62 6.36 -1.29 -7.03
N MET A 63 6.71 -1.29 -5.74
CA MET A 63 7.82 -0.48 -5.28
C MET A 63 9.18 -0.94 -5.84
N ALA A 64 9.37 -2.22 -6.08
CA ALA A 64 10.56 -2.79 -6.71
C ALA A 64 10.35 -3.04 -8.21
N ASP A 65 9.16 -3.47 -8.60
CA ASP A 65 8.85 -4.08 -9.88
C ASP A 65 7.75 -3.23 -10.57
N GLN A 66 8.13 -2.04 -11.05
CA GLN A 66 7.18 -1.09 -11.66
C GLN A 66 6.50 -1.63 -12.93
N GLN A 67 7.10 -2.61 -13.59
CA GLN A 67 6.57 -3.27 -14.79
C GLN A 67 5.18 -3.88 -14.54
N LEU A 68 4.85 -4.23 -13.28
CA LEU A 68 3.52 -4.70 -12.90
C LEU A 68 2.39 -3.74 -13.31
N ALA A 69 2.67 -2.45 -13.41
CA ALA A 69 1.70 -1.44 -13.84
C ALA A 69 1.65 -1.24 -15.38
N GLU A 70 2.45 -1.97 -16.15
CA GLU A 70 2.37 -1.95 -17.62
C GLU A 70 1.22 -2.80 -18.15
N VAL A 71 0.63 -3.63 -17.30
CA VAL A 71 -0.47 -4.54 -17.66
C VAL A 71 -1.70 -4.25 -16.81
N GLN A 72 -2.87 -4.43 -17.39
CA GLN A 72 -4.16 -4.40 -16.74
C GLN A 72 -4.59 -5.84 -16.46
N THR A 73 -5.04 -6.09 -15.23
CA THR A 73 -5.46 -7.41 -14.80
C THR A 73 -6.86 -7.37 -14.20
N GLU A 74 -7.66 -8.38 -14.50
CA GLU A 74 -8.99 -8.56 -13.94
C GLU A 74 -9.14 -10.03 -13.51
N VAL A 75 -9.69 -10.25 -12.33
CA VAL A 75 -9.95 -11.57 -11.76
C VAL A 75 -11.44 -11.69 -11.49
N ASP A 76 -12.08 -12.64 -12.14
CA ASP A 76 -13.41 -13.10 -11.73
C ASP A 76 -13.23 -13.89 -10.43
N LEU A 77 -13.79 -13.38 -9.33
CA LEU A 77 -13.56 -13.96 -8.01
C LEU A 77 -14.46 -15.15 -7.68
N ASP A 78 -15.48 -15.39 -8.49
CA ASP A 78 -16.34 -16.56 -8.37
C ASP A 78 -15.72 -17.78 -9.08
N THR A 79 -15.14 -17.55 -10.26
CA THR A 79 -14.53 -18.59 -11.08
C THR A 79 -13.01 -18.69 -10.93
N LEU A 80 -12.36 -17.66 -10.38
CA LEU A 80 -10.91 -17.45 -10.33
C LEU A 80 -10.25 -17.35 -11.72
N GLU A 81 -11.04 -17.08 -12.75
CA GLU A 81 -10.52 -16.77 -14.08
C GLU A 81 -9.87 -15.38 -14.07
N MET A 82 -8.64 -15.31 -14.58
CA MET A 82 -7.88 -14.06 -14.68
C MET A 82 -7.61 -13.69 -16.13
N THR A 83 -7.80 -12.44 -16.48
CA THR A 83 -7.38 -11.86 -17.76
C THR A 83 -6.25 -10.86 -17.56
N ILE A 84 -5.29 -10.85 -18.46
CA ILE A 84 -4.17 -9.90 -18.50
C ILE A 84 -4.19 -9.21 -19.87
N LYS A 85 -4.23 -7.87 -19.84
CA LYS A 85 -4.25 -7.02 -21.04
C LYS A 85 -3.10 -6.02 -21.00
N LYS A 86 -2.65 -5.58 -22.17
CA LYS A 86 -1.76 -4.43 -22.35
C LYS A 86 -2.30 -3.58 -23.49
N ASN A 87 -2.50 -2.29 -23.28
CA ASN A 87 -3.09 -1.37 -24.25
C ASN A 87 -4.44 -1.88 -24.83
N ASN A 88 -5.29 -2.46 -23.98
CA ASN A 88 -6.56 -3.11 -24.31
C ASN A 88 -6.44 -4.41 -25.15
N GLU A 89 -5.25 -4.86 -25.49
CA GLU A 89 -5.03 -6.14 -26.15
C GLU A 89 -4.92 -7.27 -25.12
N LEU A 90 -5.67 -8.36 -25.34
CA LEU A 90 -5.62 -9.55 -24.49
C LEU A 90 -4.29 -10.28 -24.70
N LEU A 91 -3.48 -10.37 -23.64
CA LEU A 91 -2.22 -11.10 -23.66
C LEU A 91 -2.36 -12.53 -23.12
N LEU A 92 -3.18 -12.71 -22.08
CA LEU A 92 -3.32 -14.00 -21.41
C LEU A 92 -4.68 -14.11 -20.72
N LYS A 93 -5.25 -15.31 -20.80
CA LYS A 93 -6.43 -15.72 -20.02
C LYS A 93 -6.08 -17.03 -19.33
N LEU A 94 -6.30 -17.12 -18.02
CA LEU A 94 -5.89 -18.26 -17.22
C LEU A 94 -6.84 -18.48 -16.04
N ASP A 95 -6.81 -19.68 -15.47
CA ASP A 95 -7.59 -20.06 -14.31
C ASP A 95 -6.67 -20.24 -13.09
N LEU A 96 -6.82 -19.37 -12.09
CA LEU A 96 -6.03 -19.42 -10.85
C LEU A 96 -6.42 -20.57 -9.91
N ALA A 97 -7.55 -21.25 -10.16
CA ALA A 97 -7.97 -22.38 -9.36
C ALA A 97 -7.13 -23.64 -9.65
N ASN A 98 -6.48 -23.71 -10.81
CA ASN A 98 -5.68 -24.85 -11.21
C ASN A 98 -4.18 -24.52 -11.33
N GLN A 99 -3.36 -25.57 -11.16
CA GLN A 99 -1.90 -25.44 -11.15
C GLN A 99 -1.34 -24.92 -12.49
N SER A 100 -1.93 -25.32 -13.63
CA SER A 100 -1.44 -24.87 -14.93
C SER A 100 -1.65 -23.37 -15.15
N GLY A 101 -2.78 -22.81 -14.70
CA GLY A 101 -3.04 -21.38 -14.73
C GLY A 101 -2.13 -20.60 -13.78
N GLN A 102 -1.88 -21.13 -12.57
CA GLN A 102 -0.93 -20.54 -11.64
C GLN A 102 0.49 -20.48 -12.22
N MET A 103 0.99 -21.58 -12.78
CA MET A 103 2.29 -21.63 -13.45
C MET A 103 2.37 -20.70 -14.67
N ALA A 104 1.27 -20.54 -15.43
CA ALA A 104 1.21 -19.61 -16.54
C ALA A 104 1.34 -18.15 -16.08
N LEU A 105 0.68 -17.77 -14.96
CA LEU A 105 0.86 -16.45 -14.36
C LEU A 105 2.29 -16.23 -13.88
N GLU A 106 2.87 -17.21 -13.17
CA GLU A 106 4.24 -17.14 -12.66
C GLU A 106 5.26 -16.93 -13.79
N SER A 107 5.13 -17.68 -14.87
CA SER A 107 5.98 -17.56 -16.06
C SER A 107 5.77 -16.21 -16.76
N PHE A 108 4.52 -15.76 -16.89
CA PHE A 108 4.21 -14.44 -17.44
C PHE A 108 4.89 -13.32 -16.65
N ILE A 109 4.80 -13.36 -15.33
CA ILE A 109 5.40 -12.35 -14.44
C ILE A 109 6.94 -12.38 -14.50
N GLN A 110 7.54 -13.57 -14.58
CA GLN A 110 8.98 -13.69 -14.75
C GLN A 110 9.45 -13.08 -16.08
N ASN A 111 8.71 -13.29 -17.16
CA ASN A 111 8.99 -12.67 -18.46
C ASN A 111 8.80 -11.15 -18.45
N LEU A 112 7.78 -10.66 -17.72
CA LEU A 112 7.52 -9.23 -17.55
C LEU A 112 8.63 -8.55 -16.70
N ILE A 113 9.24 -9.30 -15.76
CA ILE A 113 10.26 -8.83 -14.82
C ILE A 113 11.50 -9.73 -14.88
N PRO A 114 12.33 -9.60 -15.92
CA PRO A 114 13.49 -10.50 -16.12
C PRO A 114 14.49 -10.51 -14.96
N SER A 115 14.52 -9.44 -14.15
CA SER A 115 15.39 -9.36 -12.95
C SER A 115 15.03 -10.35 -11.84
N LEU A 116 13.90 -11.04 -11.92
CA LEU A 116 13.56 -12.12 -10.98
C LEU A 116 14.43 -13.37 -11.17
N ASN A 117 15.01 -13.58 -12.36
CA ASN A 117 15.84 -14.73 -12.76
C ASN A 117 15.17 -16.11 -12.70
N GLN A 118 14.07 -16.25 -11.95
CA GLN A 118 13.26 -17.47 -11.80
C GLN A 118 11.79 -17.07 -11.64
N ASN A 119 10.88 -18.03 -11.87
CA ASN A 119 9.46 -17.81 -11.65
C ASN A 119 9.19 -17.50 -10.16
N PRO A 120 8.42 -16.45 -9.86
CA PRO A 120 7.87 -16.28 -8.52
C PRO A 120 6.81 -17.35 -8.24
N ASN A 121 6.53 -17.61 -6.97
CA ASN A 121 5.50 -18.57 -6.59
C ASN A 121 4.20 -17.83 -6.25
N LEU A 122 3.10 -18.20 -6.89
CA LEU A 122 1.77 -17.70 -6.51
C LEU A 122 1.37 -18.32 -5.17
N VAL A 123 0.96 -17.47 -4.24
CA VAL A 123 0.43 -17.87 -2.94
C VAL A 123 -0.93 -17.25 -2.72
N GLN A 124 -1.83 -17.99 -2.08
CA GLN A 124 -3.18 -17.56 -1.74
C GLN A 124 -3.34 -17.54 -0.22
N SER A 125 -3.91 -16.47 0.33
CA SER A 125 -4.32 -16.40 1.73
C SER A 125 -5.77 -16.84 1.85
N LEU A 126 -6.03 -17.80 2.73
CA LEU A 126 -7.38 -18.30 3.01
C LEU A 126 -8.06 -17.49 4.12
N ASP A 127 -7.29 -17.06 5.14
CA ASP A 127 -7.80 -16.41 6.36
C ASP A 127 -7.30 -14.98 6.54
N GLY A 128 -6.82 -14.33 5.48
CA GLY A 128 -6.26 -13.00 5.54
C GLY A 128 -5.86 -12.49 4.17
N HIS A 129 -5.05 -11.44 4.14
CA HIS A 129 -4.57 -10.84 2.91
C HIS A 129 -3.11 -10.39 3.01
N PHE A 130 -2.49 -10.12 1.86
CA PHE A 130 -1.09 -9.72 1.77
C PHE A 130 -0.90 -8.19 1.79
N MET A 131 -1.50 -7.50 2.78
CA MET A 131 -1.26 -6.06 3.00
C MET A 131 0.16 -5.79 3.49
N ASP A 132 0.63 -4.55 3.30
CA ASP A 132 1.97 -4.12 3.72
C ASP A 132 2.13 -4.03 5.25
N LYS A 133 1.02 -3.86 5.98
CA LYS A 133 0.93 -3.94 7.45
C LYS A 133 0.20 -5.20 7.87
N PRO A 134 0.61 -5.83 8.99
CA PRO A 134 -0.17 -6.93 9.58
C PRO A 134 -1.52 -6.41 10.10
N GLY A 135 -2.47 -7.30 10.20
CA GLY A 135 -3.84 -6.99 10.62
C GLY A 135 -4.81 -6.84 9.46
N ASN A 136 -6.09 -6.78 9.81
CA ASN A 136 -7.19 -6.72 8.85
C ASN A 136 -7.55 -5.26 8.53
N LEU A 137 -6.57 -4.52 8.03
CA LEU A 137 -6.67 -3.08 7.78
C LEU A 137 -7.32 -2.79 6.44
N ILE A 138 -8.23 -1.84 6.43
CA ILE A 138 -8.91 -1.28 5.25
C ILE A 138 -8.39 0.14 5.04
N SER A 139 -8.01 0.49 3.82
CA SER A 139 -7.43 1.81 3.56
C SER A 139 -8.44 2.80 3.01
N LEU A 140 -8.46 4.01 3.59
CA LEU A 140 -9.31 5.12 3.16
C LEU A 140 -8.47 6.31 2.74
N ILE A 141 -8.88 6.97 1.64
CA ILE A 141 -8.29 8.22 1.14
C ILE A 141 -9.35 9.28 0.94
N ASN A 142 -9.01 10.50 1.33
CA ASN A 142 -9.76 11.71 1.05
C ASN A 142 -9.26 12.34 -0.26
N LEU A 143 -10.13 12.43 -1.27
CA LEU A 143 -9.79 12.99 -2.59
C LEU A 143 -9.51 14.50 -2.53
N GLU A 144 -10.12 15.22 -1.60
CA GLU A 144 -9.83 16.67 -1.44
C GLU A 144 -8.40 16.89 -0.95
N THR A 145 -7.86 15.98 -0.14
CA THR A 145 -6.43 15.99 0.22
C THR A 145 -5.56 15.86 -1.03
N ILE A 146 -5.91 14.95 -1.95
CA ILE A 146 -5.17 14.79 -3.22
C ILE A 146 -5.28 16.06 -4.08
N ARG A 147 -6.49 16.62 -4.26
CA ARG A 147 -6.70 17.87 -5.04
C ARG A 147 -5.91 19.04 -4.48
N MET A 148 -5.85 19.17 -3.15
CA MET A 148 -5.06 20.21 -2.51
C MET A 148 -3.55 20.01 -2.78
N ILE A 149 -3.07 18.76 -2.75
CA ILE A 149 -1.68 18.43 -3.09
C ILE A 149 -1.40 18.73 -4.57
N GLU A 150 -2.28 18.34 -5.49
CA GLU A 150 -2.18 18.62 -6.92
C GLU A 150 -2.01 20.12 -7.17
N LYS A 151 -2.87 20.93 -6.54
CA LYS A 151 -2.79 22.40 -6.63
C LYS A 151 -1.46 22.94 -6.11
N LYS A 152 -0.95 22.38 -4.99
CA LYS A 152 0.29 22.85 -4.38
C LYS A 152 1.54 22.44 -5.15
N TRP A 153 1.51 21.31 -5.84
CA TRP A 153 2.65 20.80 -6.62
C TRP A 153 2.56 21.14 -8.11
N ASP A 154 1.46 21.75 -8.56
CA ASP A 154 1.14 21.96 -9.98
C ASP A 154 1.30 20.67 -10.79
N ALA A 155 0.75 19.56 -10.29
CA ALA A 155 0.91 18.25 -10.87
C ALA A 155 -0.39 17.44 -10.74
N LYS A 156 -0.70 16.62 -11.74
CA LYS A 156 -1.82 15.68 -11.69
C LYS A 156 -1.40 14.39 -10.99
N ILE A 157 -2.24 13.94 -10.07
CA ILE A 157 -2.00 12.74 -9.27
C ILE A 157 -3.16 11.77 -9.46
N ASN A 158 -2.95 10.69 -10.22
CA ASN A 158 -3.95 9.64 -10.30
C ASN A 158 -4.15 9.00 -8.90
N PRO A 159 -5.36 9.05 -8.29
CA PRO A 159 -5.59 8.53 -6.94
C PRO A 159 -5.30 7.04 -6.77
N LEU A 160 -5.40 6.25 -7.83
CA LEU A 160 -5.14 4.80 -7.79
C LEU A 160 -3.67 4.45 -7.50
N ARG A 161 -2.73 5.42 -7.58
CA ARG A 161 -1.34 5.26 -7.08
C ARG A 161 -1.29 4.84 -5.61
N PHE A 162 -2.26 5.29 -4.83
CA PHE A 162 -2.32 5.02 -3.40
C PHE A 162 -2.95 3.68 -3.04
N ARG A 163 -3.58 3.01 -4.00
CA ARG A 163 -4.12 1.64 -3.87
C ARG A 163 -5.00 1.47 -2.63
N ALA A 164 -5.87 2.45 -2.39
CA ALA A 164 -6.81 2.41 -1.27
C ALA A 164 -8.08 1.61 -1.63
N ASN A 165 -8.78 1.16 -0.58
CA ASN A 165 -10.04 0.44 -0.73
C ASN A 165 -11.23 1.37 -0.83
N ILE A 166 -11.24 2.45 -0.03
CA ILE A 166 -12.33 3.44 0.04
C ILE A 166 -11.76 4.81 -0.32
N TYR A 167 -12.38 5.46 -1.28
CA TYR A 167 -12.12 6.86 -1.62
C TYR A 167 -13.35 7.67 -1.24
N ILE A 168 -13.12 8.77 -0.52
CA ILE A 168 -14.18 9.70 -0.13
C ILE A 168 -13.96 11.06 -0.76
N ASP A 169 -15.05 11.76 -0.95
CA ASP A 169 -15.10 13.12 -1.48
C ASP A 169 -15.80 14.07 -0.50
N ASN A 170 -15.72 15.38 -0.75
CA ASN A 170 -16.39 16.43 0.03
C ASN A 170 -16.00 16.47 1.52
N ALA A 171 -14.79 16.01 1.88
CA ALA A 171 -14.21 16.19 3.20
C ALA A 171 -13.16 17.31 3.16
N GLU A 172 -13.00 18.08 4.25
CA GLU A 172 -11.90 19.03 4.33
C GLU A 172 -10.55 18.31 4.13
N PRO A 173 -9.61 18.89 3.36
CA PRO A 173 -8.29 18.29 3.17
C PRO A 173 -7.62 17.96 4.50
N TRP A 174 -7.05 16.76 4.61
CA TRP A 174 -6.39 16.23 5.81
C TRP A 174 -7.30 15.97 7.01
N SER A 175 -8.61 16.22 6.93
CA SER A 175 -9.52 16.00 8.06
C SER A 175 -9.54 14.55 8.55
N GLU A 176 -9.28 13.60 7.65
CA GLU A 176 -9.18 12.18 8.00
C GLU A 176 -8.11 11.88 9.06
N PHE A 177 -7.11 12.72 9.20
CA PHE A 177 -6.08 12.57 10.23
C PHE A 177 -6.60 12.85 11.65
N ASN A 178 -7.63 13.69 11.77
CA ASN A 178 -8.27 13.99 13.04
C ASN A 178 -9.24 12.90 13.50
N TRP A 179 -9.49 11.91 12.63
CA TRP A 179 -10.37 10.78 12.96
C TRP A 179 -9.62 9.61 13.59
N VAL A 180 -8.28 9.62 13.57
CA VAL A 180 -7.46 8.55 14.19
C VAL A 180 -7.82 8.41 15.66
N GLY A 181 -8.06 7.17 16.10
CA GLY A 181 -8.50 6.84 17.44
C GLY A 181 -10.02 6.94 17.67
N LYS A 182 -10.81 7.26 16.63
CA LYS A 182 -12.26 7.41 16.69
C LYS A 182 -12.97 6.34 15.89
N ASP A 183 -14.22 6.09 16.22
CA ASP A 183 -15.15 5.36 15.38
C ASP A 183 -15.81 6.34 14.40
N ILE A 184 -15.93 5.91 13.13
CA ILE A 184 -16.67 6.61 12.09
C ILE A 184 -17.71 5.65 11.50
N SER A 185 -18.81 6.17 10.94
CA SER A 185 -19.69 5.35 10.13
C SER A 185 -19.58 5.70 8.66
N VAL A 186 -19.57 4.68 7.80
CA VAL A 186 -19.58 4.80 6.35
C VAL A 186 -20.77 3.98 5.86
N GLY A 187 -21.81 4.65 5.37
CA GLY A 187 -23.10 3.98 5.15
C GLY A 187 -23.61 3.34 6.43
N GLY A 188 -23.95 2.05 6.37
CA GLY A 188 -24.37 1.26 7.54
C GLY A 188 -23.23 0.65 8.36
N ALA A 189 -21.97 0.76 7.92
CA ALA A 189 -20.83 0.14 8.55
C ALA A 189 -20.13 1.08 9.55
N VAL A 190 -19.71 0.53 10.70
CA VAL A 190 -18.89 1.24 11.69
C VAL A 190 -17.44 0.79 11.53
N PHE A 191 -16.53 1.75 11.52
CA PHE A 191 -15.08 1.53 11.44
C PHE A 191 -14.36 2.28 12.55
N TYR A 192 -13.36 1.64 13.15
CA TYR A 192 -12.37 2.30 13.96
C TYR A 192 -11.24 2.82 13.08
N VAL A 193 -10.86 4.08 13.22
CA VAL A 193 -9.74 4.66 12.48
C VAL A 193 -8.45 4.38 13.24
N ASP A 194 -7.68 3.39 12.74
CA ASP A 194 -6.52 2.84 13.43
C ASP A 194 -5.31 3.80 13.40
N SER A 195 -4.90 4.22 12.23
CA SER A 195 -3.67 5.00 12.06
C SER A 195 -3.61 5.71 10.72
N ARG A 196 -2.71 6.70 10.61
CA ARG A 196 -2.34 7.30 9.33
C ARG A 196 -1.64 6.29 8.44
N ASN A 197 -1.82 6.42 7.12
CA ASN A 197 -1.22 5.54 6.14
C ASN A 197 0.05 6.16 5.55
N SER A 198 1.20 5.68 6.02
CA SER A 198 2.52 6.13 5.55
C SER A 198 2.83 5.57 4.17
N ARG A 199 3.20 6.45 3.23
CA ARG A 199 3.39 6.10 1.83
C ARG A 199 4.82 5.69 1.52
N CYS A 200 4.97 4.73 0.61
CA CYS A 200 6.25 4.23 0.13
C CYS A 200 6.42 4.51 -1.37
N GLY A 201 7.58 4.19 -1.91
CA GLY A 201 7.91 4.42 -3.34
C GLY A 201 7.02 3.71 -4.36
N ALA A 202 6.11 2.81 -3.94
CA ALA A 202 5.10 2.25 -4.84
C ALA A 202 4.19 3.34 -5.43
N THR A 203 3.90 4.40 -4.66
CA THR A 203 3.08 5.54 -5.11
C THR A 203 3.74 6.39 -6.19
N ASN A 204 5.04 6.23 -6.40
CA ASN A 204 5.76 6.91 -7.49
C ASN A 204 5.41 6.33 -8.87
N VAL A 205 4.93 5.09 -8.90
CA VAL A 205 4.57 4.39 -10.14
C VAL A 205 3.21 4.88 -10.63
N ASN A 206 3.17 5.34 -11.87
CA ASN A 206 1.93 5.70 -12.53
C ASN A 206 1.16 4.44 -12.92
N PRO A 207 -0.09 4.25 -12.45
CA PRO A 207 -0.85 3.04 -12.72
C PRO A 207 -1.30 2.90 -14.18
N GLU A 208 -1.19 3.96 -14.99
CA GLU A 208 -1.60 3.97 -16.39
C GLU A 208 -0.49 3.49 -17.33
N ASN A 209 0.77 3.68 -16.97
CA ASN A 209 1.90 3.46 -17.87
C ASN A 209 3.15 2.84 -17.22
N GLY A 210 3.12 2.52 -15.93
CA GLY A 210 4.22 1.92 -15.19
C GLY A 210 5.43 2.83 -14.93
N LYS A 211 5.40 4.10 -15.33
CA LYS A 211 6.54 5.02 -15.16
C LYS A 211 6.59 5.59 -13.74
N ARG A 212 7.80 5.83 -13.23
CA ARG A 212 8.02 6.59 -11.99
C ARG A 212 8.14 8.07 -12.34
N ASP A 213 7.00 8.73 -12.52
CA ASP A 213 6.90 10.11 -12.98
C ASP A 213 6.77 11.13 -11.84
N LEU A 214 6.47 10.68 -10.61
CA LEU A 214 6.36 11.50 -9.42
C LEU A 214 7.15 10.90 -8.25
N ASN A 215 7.65 11.76 -7.37
CA ASN A 215 8.24 11.35 -6.11
C ASN A 215 7.28 11.66 -4.94
N ILE A 216 6.21 10.87 -4.80
CA ILE A 216 5.14 11.15 -3.84
C ILE A 216 5.64 11.21 -2.38
N PRO A 217 6.30 10.17 -1.80
CA PRO A 217 6.72 10.22 -0.40
C PRO A 217 7.74 11.31 -0.11
N GLY A 218 8.68 11.54 -1.03
CA GLY A 218 9.69 12.59 -0.90
C GLY A 218 9.07 13.98 -0.96
N SER A 219 8.11 14.21 -1.87
CA SER A 219 7.42 15.49 -2.02
C SER A 219 6.48 15.75 -0.83
N LEU A 220 5.75 14.74 -0.34
CA LEU A 220 4.93 14.87 0.88
C LEU A 220 5.80 15.32 2.06
N ARG A 221 6.96 14.69 2.26
CA ARG A 221 7.87 15.05 3.34
C ARG A 221 8.39 16.47 3.22
N ARG A 222 8.85 16.88 2.04
CA ARG A 222 9.34 18.26 1.81
C ARG A 222 8.26 19.31 2.01
N THR A 223 7.03 19.01 1.58
CA THR A 223 5.95 19.99 1.57
C THR A 223 5.19 20.06 2.90
N PHE A 224 5.01 18.91 3.57
CA PHE A 224 4.12 18.78 4.74
C PHE A 224 4.80 18.20 5.97
N GLY A 225 6.10 17.89 5.94
CA GLY A 225 6.85 17.33 7.06
C GLY A 225 6.63 15.83 7.31
N HIS A 226 5.72 15.17 6.60
CA HIS A 226 5.42 13.74 6.75
C HIS A 226 5.21 13.08 5.37
N LYS A 227 5.20 11.74 5.34
CA LYS A 227 4.91 10.97 4.13
C LYS A 227 3.56 10.24 4.20
N ASP A 228 2.66 10.67 5.09
CA ASP A 228 1.36 10.03 5.29
C ASP A 228 0.32 10.64 4.34
N LEU A 229 -0.62 9.82 3.86
CA LEU A 229 -1.78 10.23 3.09
C LEU A 229 -2.88 9.18 3.24
N GLY A 230 -4.07 9.61 3.74
CA GLY A 230 -5.16 8.73 4.11
C GLY A 230 -4.92 7.97 5.42
N VAL A 231 -5.84 7.11 5.77
CA VAL A 231 -5.87 6.37 7.04
C VAL A 231 -6.15 4.89 6.83
N TYR A 232 -5.84 4.09 7.84
CA TYR A 232 -6.26 2.71 7.96
C TYR A 232 -7.47 2.60 8.89
N LEU A 233 -8.39 1.72 8.54
CA LEU A 233 -9.63 1.42 9.23
C LEU A 233 -9.65 -0.05 9.65
N VAL A 234 -10.33 -0.33 10.76
CA VAL A 234 -10.74 -1.68 11.17
C VAL A 234 -12.27 -1.72 11.19
N ALA A 235 -12.87 -2.65 10.47
CA ALA A 235 -14.32 -2.83 10.49
C ALA A 235 -14.79 -3.31 11.87
N LYS A 236 -15.81 -2.67 12.45
CA LYS A 236 -16.39 -2.99 13.76
C LYS A 236 -17.81 -3.56 13.67
N SER A 237 -18.41 -3.51 12.49
CA SER A 237 -19.74 -4.06 12.24
C SER A 237 -19.82 -4.78 10.91
N ASN A 238 -20.85 -5.60 10.75
CA ASN A 238 -21.19 -6.25 9.49
C ASN A 238 -22.19 -5.35 8.77
N ALA A 239 -21.84 -4.79 7.62
CA ALA A 239 -22.75 -3.97 6.83
C ALA A 239 -22.27 -3.79 5.39
N CYS A 240 -23.17 -3.37 4.52
CA CYS A 240 -22.85 -2.97 3.16
C CYS A 240 -22.39 -1.51 3.13
N VAL A 241 -21.36 -1.24 2.34
CA VAL A 241 -20.87 0.11 1.99
C VAL A 241 -21.03 0.27 0.49
N SER A 242 -21.61 1.36 0.04
CA SER A 242 -21.88 1.65 -1.38
C SER A 242 -21.33 3.00 -1.79
N ILE A 243 -21.06 3.17 -3.09
CA ILE A 243 -20.78 4.49 -3.65
C ILE A 243 -21.98 5.40 -3.40
N GLY A 244 -21.72 6.62 -2.94
CA GLY A 244 -22.74 7.59 -2.55
C GLY A 244 -23.10 7.56 -1.06
N ASP A 245 -22.67 6.57 -0.30
CA ASP A 245 -22.89 6.53 1.14
C ASP A 245 -22.19 7.69 1.86
N TYR A 246 -22.86 8.22 2.88
CA TYR A 246 -22.28 9.27 3.71
C TYR A 246 -21.29 8.72 4.73
N VAL A 247 -20.26 9.54 4.99
CA VAL A 247 -19.33 9.31 6.10
C VAL A 247 -19.71 10.23 7.25
N ASN A 248 -20.12 9.63 8.38
CA ASN A 248 -20.44 10.37 9.59
C ASN A 248 -19.32 10.20 10.62
N ILE A 249 -18.86 11.33 11.13
CA ILE A 249 -17.84 11.41 12.17
C ILE A 249 -18.58 11.92 13.42
N PRO A 250 -18.68 11.10 14.47
CA PRO A 250 -19.31 11.56 15.71
C PRO A 250 -18.55 12.78 16.27
N ASP A 251 -19.31 13.76 16.78
CA ASP A 251 -18.82 14.92 17.53
C ASP A 251 -18.26 14.46 18.90
N THR A 252 -17.19 13.71 18.90
CA THR A 252 -16.44 13.42 20.11
C THR A 252 -15.35 14.48 20.28
N PRO A 253 -15.14 15.00 21.50
CA PRO A 253 -14.04 15.93 21.75
C PRO A 253 -12.76 15.33 21.18
N THR A 254 -12.04 16.13 20.43
CA THR A 254 -10.74 15.74 19.89
C THR A 254 -9.84 15.47 21.09
N ILE A 255 -9.65 14.22 21.47
CA ILE A 255 -8.46 13.87 22.25
C ILE A 255 -7.33 14.21 21.28
N VAL A 256 -6.65 15.29 21.54
CA VAL A 256 -5.40 15.62 20.85
C VAL A 256 -4.46 14.48 21.27
N ILE A 257 -4.52 13.38 20.54
CA ILE A 257 -3.42 12.41 20.57
C ILE A 257 -2.26 13.26 20.08
N ALA A 258 -1.38 13.60 21.01
CA ALA A 258 -0.18 14.33 20.72
C ALA A 258 0.35 13.75 19.41
N GLN A 259 0.43 14.61 18.40
CA GLN A 259 1.06 14.24 17.13
C GLN A 259 2.28 13.47 17.58
N SER A 260 2.40 12.20 17.21
CA SER A 260 3.61 11.44 17.50
C SER A 260 4.70 12.40 17.08
N SER A 261 5.40 12.95 18.08
CA SER A 261 6.30 14.06 17.88
C SER A 261 7.19 13.64 16.72
N PHE A 262 6.96 14.26 15.56
CA PHE A 262 7.86 14.12 14.43
C PHE A 262 9.19 14.62 14.98
N GLN A 263 10.01 13.70 15.48
CA GLN A 263 11.39 14.03 15.78
C GLN A 263 12.00 14.30 14.43
N GLU A 264 12.31 15.55 14.17
CA GLU A 264 13.10 15.89 13.00
C GLU A 264 14.29 14.94 12.96
N PRO A 265 14.52 14.30 11.78
CA PRO A 265 15.65 13.39 11.66
C PRO A 265 16.92 14.12 12.09
N SER A 266 17.74 13.49 12.91
CA SER A 266 18.99 14.09 13.35
C SER A 266 19.90 14.40 12.18
N LEU A 267 20.87 15.30 12.34
CA LEU A 267 21.92 15.61 11.36
C LEU A 267 22.69 14.34 10.90
N ASN A 268 22.57 13.25 11.67
CA ASN A 268 23.18 11.95 11.38
C ASN A 268 22.13 10.94 10.92
N SER A 269 21.25 11.34 10.02
CA SER A 269 20.25 10.45 9.40
C SER A 269 20.60 10.14 7.96
N PHE A 270 20.15 8.97 7.49
CA PHE A 270 20.35 8.49 6.14
C PHE A 270 19.00 8.09 5.54
N ILE A 271 18.75 8.48 4.29
CA ILE A 271 17.50 8.24 3.59
C ILE A 271 17.67 7.24 2.46
N CYS A 272 16.83 6.21 2.45
CA CYS A 272 16.77 5.26 1.35
C CYS A 272 16.19 5.91 0.11
N GLN A 273 16.92 5.91 -1.01
CA GLN A 273 16.45 6.49 -2.27
C GLN A 273 15.32 5.65 -2.92
N GLY A 274 15.16 4.39 -2.52
CA GLY A 274 14.10 3.54 -3.04
C GLY A 274 12.72 3.76 -2.42
N CYS A 275 12.66 4.04 -1.09
CA CYS A 275 11.36 4.13 -0.37
C CYS A 275 11.26 5.29 0.61
N TYR A 276 12.32 6.09 0.75
CA TYR A 276 12.39 7.22 1.69
C TYR A 276 12.29 6.81 3.17
N PHE A 277 12.60 5.56 3.49
CA PHE A 277 12.88 5.15 4.87
C PHE A 277 14.07 5.94 5.40
N ILE A 278 13.94 6.48 6.61
CA ILE A 278 15.04 7.19 7.28
C ILE A 278 15.62 6.28 8.36
N TYR A 279 16.92 6.01 8.24
CA TYR A 279 17.73 5.52 9.35
C TYR A 279 18.27 6.71 10.11
N ASP A 280 17.92 6.84 11.37
CA ASP A 280 18.47 7.84 12.29
C ASP A 280 19.38 7.13 13.28
N GLU A 281 20.66 7.55 13.33
CA GLU A 281 21.65 6.94 14.22
C GLU A 281 21.27 7.03 15.70
N LYS A 282 20.55 8.07 16.11
CA LYS A 282 20.07 8.20 17.50
C LYS A 282 18.99 7.18 17.85
N VAL A 283 18.18 6.81 16.87
CA VAL A 283 17.03 5.91 17.06
C VAL A 283 17.39 4.46 16.80
N GLY A 284 18.36 4.22 15.88
CA GLY A 284 18.68 2.90 15.39
C GLY A 284 17.56 2.30 14.52
N CYS A 285 17.46 0.98 14.48
CA CYS A 285 16.40 0.26 13.80
C CYS A 285 16.09 -1.04 14.55
N ALA A 286 15.18 -0.97 15.51
CA ALA A 286 14.77 -2.11 16.34
C ALA A 286 14.27 -3.29 15.47
N PHE A 287 13.64 -2.97 14.36
CA PHE A 287 13.12 -3.95 13.41
C PHE A 287 14.20 -4.80 12.71
N SER A 288 15.41 -4.25 12.60
CA SER A 288 16.61 -4.93 12.08
C SER A 288 17.57 -5.34 13.19
N GLY A 289 17.19 -5.22 14.46
CA GLY A 289 18.05 -5.51 15.61
C GLY A 289 19.18 -4.48 15.81
N ILE A 290 19.12 -3.31 15.18
CA ILE A 290 20.13 -2.27 15.28
C ILE A 290 19.78 -1.35 16.45
N LYS A 291 20.68 -1.27 17.45
CA LYS A 291 20.49 -0.48 18.67
C LYS A 291 20.56 1.02 18.38
N PRO A 292 19.86 1.86 19.19
CA PRO A 292 20.07 3.30 19.21
C PRO A 292 21.55 3.66 19.40
N GLY A 293 22.03 4.68 18.68
CA GLY A 293 23.41 5.14 18.71
C GLY A 293 24.35 4.44 17.70
N THR A 294 23.88 3.41 17.00
CA THR A 294 24.71 2.73 15.98
C THR A 294 24.90 3.66 14.78
N LYS A 295 26.16 3.92 14.41
CA LYS A 295 26.48 4.74 13.22
C LYS A 295 26.14 3.99 11.94
N PHE A 296 25.63 4.71 10.93
CA PHE A 296 25.25 4.09 9.65
C PHE A 296 26.43 3.37 9.01
N GLY A 297 27.66 3.92 9.13
CA GLY A 297 28.89 3.29 8.65
C GLY A 297 29.15 1.91 9.26
N GLU A 298 28.79 1.70 10.51
CA GLU A 298 29.03 0.47 11.30
C GLU A 298 28.01 -0.65 10.98
N ILE A 299 26.89 -0.33 10.35
CA ILE A 299 25.90 -1.33 9.93
C ILE A 299 26.55 -2.23 8.85
N GLN A 300 26.33 -3.53 8.96
CA GLN A 300 26.84 -4.53 8.02
C GLN A 300 26.48 -4.17 6.58
N LYS A 301 27.41 -4.42 5.63
CA LYS A 301 27.18 -4.15 4.19
C LYS A 301 26.00 -4.96 3.62
N SER A 302 25.71 -6.12 4.20
CA SER A 302 24.59 -6.99 3.84
C SER A 302 23.24 -6.49 4.36
N TRP A 303 23.20 -5.42 5.18
CA TRP A 303 21.95 -4.88 5.69
C TRP A 303 21.10 -4.31 4.55
N LEU A 304 19.84 -4.65 4.58
CA LEU A 304 18.84 -4.20 3.61
C LEU A 304 17.85 -3.25 4.26
N CYS A 305 17.39 -2.29 3.50
CA CYS A 305 16.33 -1.39 3.94
C CYS A 305 15.14 -2.18 4.50
N PRO A 306 14.69 -1.92 5.74
CA PRO A 306 13.60 -2.69 6.35
C PRO A 306 12.26 -2.50 5.64
N ASP A 307 12.08 -1.37 4.92
CA ASP A 307 10.85 -1.08 4.19
C ASP A 307 10.82 -1.71 2.79
N CYS A 308 11.92 -1.63 2.04
CA CYS A 308 11.91 -2.00 0.61
C CYS A 308 12.91 -3.08 0.20
N GLY A 309 13.82 -3.46 1.09
CA GLY A 309 14.86 -4.42 0.77
C GLY A 309 16.02 -3.87 -0.08
N ALA A 310 16.04 -2.56 -0.39
CA ALA A 310 17.17 -1.95 -1.08
C ALA A 310 18.46 -2.10 -0.26
N ASN A 311 19.60 -2.27 -0.94
CA ASN A 311 20.86 -2.42 -0.27
C ASN A 311 21.32 -1.11 0.40
N LYS A 312 22.33 -1.19 1.27
CA LYS A 312 22.87 -0.05 2.03
C LYS A 312 23.40 1.07 1.12
N LEU A 313 23.88 0.77 -0.11
CA LEU A 313 24.36 1.76 -1.07
C LEU A 313 23.25 2.66 -1.64
N SER A 314 21.99 2.26 -1.49
CA SER A 314 20.84 3.08 -1.88
C SER A 314 20.48 4.15 -0.85
N PHE A 315 21.28 4.35 0.18
CA PHE A 315 21.06 5.38 1.19
C PHE A 315 22.02 6.55 0.98
N GLU A 316 21.46 7.74 1.09
CA GLU A 316 22.21 8.99 1.08
C GLU A 316 22.05 9.71 2.41
N LYS A 317 23.03 10.55 2.77
CA LYS A 317 22.92 11.38 3.97
C LYS A 317 21.70 12.29 3.86
N PHE A 318 20.87 12.30 4.88
CA PHE A 318 19.70 13.17 4.93
C PHE A 318 20.15 14.60 5.24
N HIS A 319 19.84 15.55 4.35
CA HIS A 319 20.09 16.97 4.57
C HIS A 319 18.73 17.65 4.85
N LEU A 320 18.64 18.35 5.95
CA LEU A 320 17.56 19.31 6.20
C LEU A 320 17.85 20.52 5.29
N ASN A 321 17.05 20.72 4.24
CA ASN A 321 17.02 21.95 3.44
C ASN A 321 15.98 22.89 4.02
#